data_a25819b54caa7577bc5650a4c5b0b938
#
_entry.id   a25819b54caa7577bc5650a4c5b0b938
#
_cell.length_a   1.000
_cell.length_b   1.000
_cell.length_c   1.000
_cell.angle_alpha   90.00
_cell.angle_beta   90.00
_cell.angle_gamma   90.00
#
_symmetry.space_group_name_H-M   'P 1'
#
loop_
_entity.id
_entity.type
_entity.pdbx_description
1 polymer ?
#
loop_
_entity_poly.entity_id
_entity_poly.type
_entity_poly.pdbx_seq_one_letter_code
_entity_poly.pdbx_strand_id
1 'polypeptide(L)'
;MRETGIDESALSELISYGIVAPDENGLYAESEVEIVRACQRMSAYGLGPRHVRQLYTGVQRVAGLLDQVLAPALRSRNAQRREQGVDELAQLAGLSAELTERLLLRDVH
;
A
#
# COMPACT_ATOMS: atom_id res chain seq x y z
N MET A 1 -6.66 13.84 9.84
CA MET A 1 -7.69 13.00 9.20
C MET A 1 -8.69 12.53 10.26
N ARG A 2 -9.89 13.03 10.19
CA ARG A 2 -10.91 12.79 11.24
C ARG A 2 -11.49 11.38 11.21
N GLU A 3 -11.64 10.80 10.03
CA GLU A 3 -12.30 9.50 9.86
C GLU A 3 -11.60 8.35 10.54
N THR A 4 -10.29 8.43 10.67
CA THR A 4 -9.48 7.35 11.24
C THR A 4 -9.13 7.58 12.69
N GLY A 5 -9.24 8.81 13.18
CA GLY A 5 -8.79 9.17 14.52
C GLY A 5 -7.28 9.12 14.70
N ILE A 6 -6.52 9.08 13.60
CA ILE A 6 -5.07 9.06 13.68
C ILE A 6 -4.53 10.39 14.22
N ASP A 7 -3.48 10.32 15.03
CA ASP A 7 -2.75 11.47 15.51
C ASP A 7 -2.11 12.24 14.34
N GLU A 8 -2.21 13.57 14.37
CA GLU A 8 -1.66 14.42 13.31
C GLU A 8 -0.16 14.24 13.12
N SER A 9 0.57 14.02 14.19
CA SER A 9 2.01 13.77 14.13
C SER A 9 2.31 12.49 13.36
N ALA A 10 1.57 11.43 13.65
CA ALA A 10 1.71 10.16 12.94
C ALA A 10 1.35 10.30 11.46
N LEU A 11 0.27 11.01 11.16
CA LEU A 11 -0.14 11.24 9.77
C LEU A 11 0.94 12.03 9.01
N SER A 12 1.51 13.06 9.64
CA SER A 12 2.60 13.83 9.03
C SER A 12 3.80 12.95 8.68
N GLU A 13 4.15 12.02 9.56
CA GLU A 13 5.24 11.09 9.30
C GLU A 13 4.92 10.17 8.11
N LEU A 14 3.71 9.64 8.04
CA LEU A 14 3.29 8.79 6.93
C LEU A 14 3.37 9.54 5.60
N ILE A 15 2.96 10.81 5.60
CA ILE A 15 3.06 11.66 4.42
C ILE A 15 4.53 11.90 4.05
N SER A 16 5.36 12.21 5.03
CA SER A 16 6.78 12.48 4.78
C SER A 16 7.52 11.26 4.23
N TYR A 17 7.11 10.06 4.60
CA TYR A 17 7.69 8.82 4.07
C TYR A 17 7.11 8.41 2.72
N GLY A 18 6.11 9.14 2.23
CA GLY A 18 5.45 8.81 0.97
C GLY A 18 4.48 7.64 1.05
N ILE A 19 4.12 7.21 2.26
CA ILE A 19 3.20 6.08 2.46
C ILE A 19 1.77 6.48 2.13
N VAL A 20 1.41 7.72 2.46
CA VAL A 20 0.10 8.30 2.15
C VAL A 20 0.31 9.67 1.53
N ALA A 21 -0.62 10.07 0.67
CA ALA A 21 -0.59 11.39 0.05
C ALA A 21 -2.00 11.95 -0.12
N PRO A 22 -2.24 13.19 0.31
CA PRO A 22 -3.48 13.89 -0.06
C PRO A 22 -3.41 14.33 -1.52
N ASP A 23 -4.56 14.66 -2.09
CA ASP A 23 -4.63 15.26 -3.41
C ASP A 23 -4.30 16.76 -3.38
N GLU A 24 -4.41 17.43 -4.51
CA GLU A 24 -4.10 18.86 -4.64
C GLU A 24 -4.93 19.74 -3.70
N ASN A 25 -6.12 19.29 -3.33
CA ASN A 25 -7.03 20.02 -2.44
C ASN A 25 -6.90 19.61 -0.98
N GLY A 26 -5.93 18.77 -0.65
CA GLY A 26 -5.74 18.26 0.70
C GLY A 26 -6.73 17.18 1.10
N LEU A 27 -7.46 16.61 0.12
CA LEU A 27 -8.41 15.52 0.36
C LEU A 27 -7.73 14.18 0.13
N TYR A 28 -8.20 13.16 0.83
CA TYR A 28 -7.63 11.80 0.74
C TYR A 28 -8.57 10.88 0.00
N ALA A 29 -8.05 10.20 -1.02
CA ALA A 29 -8.79 9.14 -1.70
C ALA A 29 -9.15 8.03 -0.71
N GLU A 30 -10.21 7.29 -0.98
CA GLU A 30 -10.65 6.19 -0.12
C GLU A 30 -9.55 5.15 0.10
N SER A 31 -8.79 4.85 -0.94
CA SER A 31 -7.65 3.93 -0.83
C SER A 31 -6.59 4.43 0.14
N GLU A 32 -6.36 5.74 0.19
CA GLU A 32 -5.42 6.34 1.12
C GLU A 32 -5.95 6.27 2.56
N VAL A 33 -7.24 6.51 2.75
CA VAL A 33 -7.89 6.39 4.06
C VAL A 33 -7.73 4.97 4.60
N GLU A 34 -7.88 3.96 3.75
CA GLU A 34 -7.70 2.56 4.15
C GLU A 34 -6.27 2.25 4.56
N ILE A 35 -5.29 2.82 3.87
CA ILE A 35 -3.88 2.67 4.24
C ILE A 35 -3.65 3.28 5.63
N VAL A 36 -4.18 4.48 5.88
CA VAL A 36 -4.07 5.13 7.19
C VAL A 36 -4.69 4.28 8.29
N ARG A 37 -5.86 3.69 8.03
CA ARG A 37 -6.51 2.82 9.01
C ARG A 37 -5.66 1.61 9.36
N ALA A 38 -5.05 0.99 8.35
CA ALA A 38 -4.16 -0.14 8.58
C ALA A 38 -2.96 0.26 9.43
N CYS A 39 -2.36 1.43 9.14
CA CYS A 39 -1.26 1.96 9.92
C CYS A 39 -1.67 2.23 11.38
N GLN A 40 -2.86 2.77 11.56
CA GLN A 40 -3.40 3.04 12.89
C GLN A 40 -3.58 1.74 13.69
N ARG A 41 -4.08 0.69 13.06
CA ARG A 41 -4.22 -0.62 13.71
C ARG A 41 -2.88 -1.19 14.12
N MET A 42 -1.86 -1.04 13.27
CA MET A 42 -0.51 -1.50 13.60
C MET A 42 0.08 -0.72 14.77
N SER A 43 -0.21 0.58 14.85
CA SER A 43 0.30 1.41 15.94
C SER A 43 -0.24 0.97 17.31
N ALA A 44 -1.43 0.38 17.35
CA ALA A 44 -2.00 -0.17 18.59
C ALA A 44 -1.15 -1.31 19.17
N TYR A 45 -0.33 -1.95 18.33
CA TYR A 45 0.61 -2.99 18.76
C TYR A 45 2.04 -2.45 18.93
N GLY A 46 2.21 -1.13 18.93
CA GLY A 46 3.53 -0.52 19.10
C GLY A 46 4.31 -0.32 17.80
N LEU A 47 3.69 -0.58 16.65
CA LEU A 47 4.34 -0.40 15.35
C LEU A 47 3.90 0.93 14.72
N GLY A 48 4.67 1.98 14.99
CA GLY A 48 4.39 3.31 14.46
C GLY A 48 4.90 3.53 13.04
N PRO A 49 4.80 4.78 12.54
CA PRO A 49 5.19 5.09 11.14
C PRO A 49 6.60 4.67 10.75
N ARG A 50 7.57 4.76 11.66
CA ARG A 50 8.95 4.35 11.36
C ARG A 50 9.06 2.86 11.07
N HIS A 51 8.27 2.05 11.76
CA HIS A 51 8.23 0.61 11.54
C HIS A 51 7.51 0.28 10.24
N VAL A 52 6.40 0.95 9.99
CA VAL A 52 5.63 0.78 8.75
C VAL A 52 6.47 1.16 7.53
N ARG A 53 7.36 2.11 7.68
CA ARG A 53 8.27 2.51 6.60
C ARG A 53 9.13 1.32 6.12
N GLN A 54 9.56 0.46 7.03
CA GLN A 54 10.33 -0.74 6.66
C GLN A 54 9.50 -1.67 5.79
N LEU A 55 8.24 -1.88 6.15
CA LEU A 55 7.33 -2.66 5.33
C LEU A 55 7.13 -2.01 3.97
N TYR A 56 6.92 -0.70 3.95
CA TYR A 56 6.71 0.04 2.70
C TYR A 56 7.90 -0.08 1.74
N THR A 57 9.12 -0.06 2.25
CA THR A 57 10.31 -0.26 1.42
C THR A 57 10.26 -1.61 0.71
N GLY A 58 9.84 -2.67 1.40
CA GLY A 58 9.64 -3.98 0.79
C GLY A 58 8.52 -3.98 -0.24
N VAL A 59 7.42 -3.32 0.08
CA VAL A 59 6.27 -3.20 -0.83
C VAL A 59 6.69 -2.46 -2.10
N GLN A 60 7.48 -1.40 -2.00
CA GLN A 60 7.96 -0.66 -3.17
C GLN A 60 8.79 -1.53 -4.11
N ARG A 61 9.59 -2.41 -3.56
CA ARG A 61 10.38 -3.36 -4.37
C ARG A 61 9.49 -4.33 -5.11
N VAL A 62 8.50 -4.89 -4.43
CA VAL A 62 7.53 -5.80 -5.06
C VAL A 62 6.69 -5.04 -6.09
N ALA A 63 6.27 -3.83 -5.78
CA ALA A 63 5.52 -2.99 -6.73
C ALA A 63 6.30 -2.76 -8.02
N GLY A 64 7.62 -2.56 -7.92
CA GLY A 64 8.48 -2.44 -9.09
C GLY A 64 8.48 -3.68 -9.95
N LEU A 65 8.54 -4.86 -9.32
CA LEU A 65 8.47 -6.13 -10.04
C LEU A 65 7.12 -6.32 -10.75
N LEU A 66 6.03 -6.04 -10.05
CA LEU A 66 4.69 -6.16 -10.62
C LEU A 66 4.49 -5.16 -11.77
N ASP A 67 4.97 -3.93 -11.61
CA ASP A 67 4.91 -2.94 -12.69
C ASP A 67 5.63 -3.42 -13.94
N GLN A 68 6.83 -4.01 -13.77
CA GLN A 68 7.59 -4.57 -14.89
C GLN A 68 6.80 -5.63 -15.66
N VAL A 69 6.19 -6.55 -14.93
CA VAL A 69 5.44 -7.67 -15.53
C VAL A 69 4.17 -7.18 -16.21
N LEU A 70 3.49 -6.22 -15.60
CA LEU A 70 2.17 -5.77 -16.04
C LEU A 70 2.19 -4.55 -16.96
N ALA A 71 3.34 -3.87 -17.10
CA ALA A 71 3.42 -2.65 -17.89
C ALA A 71 2.89 -2.82 -19.32
N PRO A 72 3.20 -3.90 -20.05
CA PRO A 72 2.65 -4.05 -21.41
C PRO A 72 1.13 -4.02 -21.46
N ALA A 73 0.46 -4.63 -20.47
CA ALA A 73 -0.99 -4.62 -20.40
C ALA A 73 -1.52 -3.27 -19.91
N LEU A 74 -0.96 -2.76 -18.82
CA LEU A 74 -1.44 -1.52 -18.19
C LEU A 74 -1.26 -0.29 -19.08
N ARG A 75 -0.23 -0.29 -19.94
CA ARG A 75 0.07 0.81 -20.85
C ARG A 75 -0.38 0.55 -22.28
N SER A 76 -1.15 -0.50 -22.51
CA SER A 76 -1.68 -0.83 -23.82
C SER A 76 -2.67 0.24 -24.30
N ARG A 77 -2.72 0.46 -25.61
CA ARG A 77 -3.72 1.33 -26.24
C ARG A 77 -5.08 0.65 -26.29
N ASN A 78 -5.12 -0.67 -26.18
CA ASN A 78 -6.35 -1.45 -26.19
C ASN A 78 -6.97 -1.41 -24.78
N ALA A 79 -8.18 -0.85 -24.68
CA ALA A 79 -8.86 -0.68 -23.40
C ALA A 79 -9.13 -2.01 -22.71
N GLN A 80 -9.50 -3.04 -23.46
CA GLN A 80 -9.77 -4.37 -22.91
C GLN A 80 -8.51 -4.98 -22.31
N ARG A 81 -7.38 -4.80 -22.97
CA ARG A 81 -6.11 -5.30 -22.44
C ARG A 81 -5.71 -4.56 -21.17
N ARG A 82 -5.97 -3.24 -21.09
CA ARG A 82 -5.72 -2.49 -19.86
C ARG A 82 -6.58 -2.99 -18.70
N GLU A 83 -7.84 -3.29 -18.96
CA GLU A 83 -8.73 -3.84 -17.93
C GLU A 83 -8.24 -5.19 -17.43
N GLN A 84 -7.77 -6.05 -18.32
CA GLN A 84 -7.16 -7.32 -17.94
C GLN A 84 -5.92 -7.11 -17.08
N GLY A 85 -5.10 -6.11 -17.40
CA GLY A 85 -3.93 -5.76 -16.60
C GLY A 85 -4.29 -5.31 -15.20
N VAL A 86 -5.35 -4.52 -15.07
CA VAL A 86 -5.84 -4.09 -13.75
C VAL A 86 -6.32 -5.28 -12.93
N ASP A 87 -7.05 -6.20 -13.56
CA ASP A 87 -7.52 -7.42 -12.89
C ASP A 87 -6.34 -8.29 -12.44
N GLU A 88 -5.34 -8.45 -13.30
CA GLU A 88 -4.12 -9.20 -12.96
C GLU A 88 -3.36 -8.55 -11.81
N LEU A 89 -3.29 -7.22 -11.80
CA LEU A 89 -2.66 -6.49 -10.70
C LEU A 89 -3.35 -6.80 -9.38
N ALA A 90 -4.69 -6.76 -9.36
CA ALA A 90 -5.44 -7.07 -8.15
C ALA A 90 -5.17 -8.50 -7.66
N GLN A 91 -5.11 -9.47 -8.59
CA GLN A 91 -4.80 -10.85 -8.26
C GLN A 91 -3.38 -11.00 -7.71
N LEU A 92 -2.40 -10.38 -8.36
CA LEU A 92 -1.01 -10.47 -7.93
C LEU A 92 -0.78 -9.77 -6.59
N ALA A 93 -1.46 -8.65 -6.35
CA ALA A 93 -1.40 -7.99 -5.05
C ALA A 93 -1.94 -8.91 -3.95
N GLY A 94 -3.06 -9.58 -4.20
CA GLY A 94 -3.64 -10.54 -3.25
C GLY A 94 -2.74 -11.73 -3.00
N LEU A 95 -2.13 -12.29 -4.05
CA LEU A 95 -1.21 -13.41 -3.92
C LEU A 95 0.07 -12.98 -3.17
N SER A 96 0.57 -11.79 -3.44
CA SER A 96 1.73 -11.25 -2.72
C SER A 96 1.44 -11.09 -1.24
N ALA A 97 0.25 -10.61 -0.91
CA ALA A 97 -0.18 -10.45 0.47
C ALA A 97 -0.30 -11.82 1.16
N GLU A 98 -0.88 -12.81 0.48
CA GLU A 98 -0.98 -14.17 1.00
C GLU A 98 0.38 -14.78 1.27
N LEU A 99 1.29 -14.69 0.32
CA LEU A 99 2.64 -15.20 0.50
C LEU A 99 3.36 -14.50 1.66
N THR A 100 3.23 -13.18 1.73
CA THR A 100 3.82 -12.39 2.82
C THR A 100 3.30 -12.86 4.17
N GLU A 101 1.99 -13.05 4.29
CA GLU A 101 1.38 -13.53 5.53
C GLU A 101 1.94 -14.90 5.94
N ARG A 102 2.00 -15.82 4.99
CA ARG A 102 2.54 -17.17 5.24
C ARG A 102 3.98 -17.14 5.70
N LEU A 103 4.79 -16.30 5.06
CA LEU A 103 6.20 -16.16 5.41
C LEU A 103 6.38 -15.54 6.79
N LEU A 104 5.59 -14.52 7.13
CA LEU A 104 5.65 -13.90 8.45
C LEU A 104 5.27 -14.89 9.54
N LEU A 105 4.20 -15.67 9.34
CA LEU A 105 3.76 -16.66 10.32
C LEU A 105 4.79 -17.76 10.52
N ARG A 106 5.55 -18.11 9.47
CA ARG A 106 6.62 -19.10 9.54
C ARG A 106 7.86 -18.55 10.24
N ASP A 107 8.24 -17.32 9.89
CA ASP A 107 9.55 -16.76 10.27
C ASP A 107 9.57 -16.08 11.64
N VAL A 108 8.41 -15.68 12.16
CA VAL A 108 8.33 -15.10 13.51
C VAL A 108 8.17 -16.22 14.53
N HIS A 109 9.07 -16.25 15.51
CA HIS A 109 9.11 -17.28 16.54
C HIS A 109 8.88 -16.69 17.92
#